data_a2e81a4d7fe50e9cd7d453a2895fcf72
#
_entry.id   a2e81a4d7fe50e9cd7d453a2895fcf72
#
_cell.length_a   1.000
_cell.length_b   1.000
_cell.length_c   1.000
_cell.angle_alpha   90.00
_cell.angle_beta   90.00
_cell.angle_gamma   90.00
#
_symmetry.space_group_name_H-M   'P 1'
#
loop_
_entity.id
_entity.type
_entity.pdbx_description
1 polymer ?
#
loop_
_entity_poly.entity_id
_entity_poly.type
_entity_poly.pdbx_seq_one_letter_code
_entity_poly.pdbx_strand_id
1 'polypeptide(L)'
;PSQMDIQAENIERTKVKEIEENIPSIGEKNFKAKGLFNPLKKEAFVQKPDIAHLIPRFEDWRLIKAQALVTGKILIKEGKLKVEFRLWDLAAAKEMTALAFTTTPSNWRRVAHIISDKIYERLTGEEGYFDTRIIYVAESGAKNQRVKKLAIMDQDGANTKYLTLGNELVLT
;
A
#
# COMPACT_ATOMS: atom_id res chain seq x y z
N PRO A 1 -31.41 -9.57 12.06
CA PRO A 1 -30.58 -9.69 10.86
C PRO A 1 -30.72 -11.10 10.28
N SER A 2 -30.91 -11.20 8.97
CA SER A 2 -31.00 -12.47 8.28
C SER A 2 -29.64 -13.19 8.31
N GLN A 3 -29.65 -14.52 8.10
CA GLN A 3 -28.39 -15.29 8.02
C GLN A 3 -27.48 -14.77 6.89
N MET A 4 -28.05 -14.18 5.83
CA MET A 4 -27.33 -13.51 4.74
C MET A 4 -26.67 -12.20 5.19
N ASP A 5 -27.32 -11.42 6.06
CA ASP A 5 -26.75 -10.16 6.58
C ASP A 5 -25.53 -10.43 7.46
N ILE A 6 -25.59 -11.47 8.29
CA ILE A 6 -24.47 -11.89 9.15
C ILE A 6 -23.29 -12.42 8.32
N GLN A 7 -23.55 -13.17 7.24
CA GLN A 7 -22.49 -13.62 6.33
C GLN A 7 -21.84 -12.47 5.59
N ALA A 8 -22.60 -11.51 5.08
CA ALA A 8 -22.09 -10.33 4.40
C ALA A 8 -21.21 -9.49 5.33
N GLU A 9 -21.64 -9.25 6.57
CA GLU A 9 -20.88 -8.51 7.58
C GLU A 9 -19.57 -9.23 7.96
N ASN A 10 -19.58 -10.55 8.07
CA ASN A 10 -18.38 -11.33 8.36
C ASN A 10 -17.38 -11.31 7.20
N ILE A 11 -17.84 -11.34 5.95
CA ILE A 11 -16.99 -11.22 4.76
C ILE A 11 -16.34 -9.83 4.70
N GLU A 12 -17.10 -8.77 4.97
CA GLU A 12 -16.56 -7.41 5.01
C GLU A 12 -15.51 -7.24 6.12
N ARG A 13 -15.76 -7.76 7.32
CA ARG A 13 -14.80 -7.72 8.43
C ARG A 13 -13.52 -8.48 8.12
N THR A 14 -13.59 -9.64 7.48
CA THR A 14 -12.43 -10.42 7.08
C THR A 14 -11.60 -9.65 6.05
N LYS A 15 -12.26 -9.04 5.06
CA LYS A 15 -11.62 -8.22 4.03
C LYS A 15 -10.96 -6.97 4.61
N VAL A 16 -11.59 -6.29 5.56
CA VAL A 16 -11.00 -5.15 6.27
C VAL A 16 -9.72 -5.56 6.98
N LYS A 17 -9.72 -6.67 7.74
CA LYS A 17 -8.53 -7.19 8.41
C LYS A 17 -7.38 -7.48 7.45
N GLU A 18 -7.68 -8.14 6.34
CA GLU A 18 -6.69 -8.43 5.31
C GLU A 18 -6.06 -7.15 4.76
N ILE A 19 -6.85 -6.13 4.48
CA ILE A 19 -6.38 -4.85 3.96
C ILE A 19 -5.60 -4.09 5.02
N GLU A 20 -6.02 -4.10 6.30
CA GLU A 20 -5.32 -3.48 7.43
C GLU A 20 -3.92 -4.05 7.65
N GLU A 21 -3.72 -5.34 7.38
CA GLU A 21 -2.41 -5.98 7.47
C GLU A 21 -1.53 -5.71 6.23
N ASN A 22 -2.16 -5.68 5.07
CA ASN A 22 -1.45 -5.61 3.79
C ASN A 22 -1.02 -4.19 3.38
N ILE A 23 -1.82 -3.14 3.65
CA ILE A 23 -1.43 -1.76 3.31
C ILE A 23 -0.11 -1.36 3.99
N PRO A 24 0.06 -1.53 5.31
CA PRO A 24 1.34 -1.24 5.96
C PRO A 24 2.50 -2.10 5.43
N SER A 25 2.23 -3.38 5.12
CA SER A 25 3.24 -4.30 4.58
C SER A 25 3.78 -3.85 3.22
N ILE A 26 2.92 -3.35 2.33
CA ILE A 26 3.35 -2.77 1.05
C ILE A 26 4.18 -1.51 1.28
N GLY A 27 3.72 -0.60 2.14
CA GLY A 27 4.47 0.60 2.49
C GLY A 27 5.87 0.27 3.03
N GLU A 28 5.97 -0.69 3.94
CA GLU A 28 7.24 -1.16 4.48
C GLU A 28 8.18 -1.70 3.40
N LYS A 29 7.68 -2.50 2.46
CA LYS A 29 8.45 -3.01 1.32
C LYS A 29 8.92 -1.89 0.40
N ASN A 30 8.04 -0.96 0.06
CA ASN A 30 8.36 0.20 -0.77
C ASN A 30 9.51 1.03 -0.16
N PHE A 31 9.45 1.32 1.13
CA PHE A 31 10.46 2.11 1.81
C PHE A 31 11.77 1.37 2.01
N LYS A 32 11.74 0.08 2.32
CA LYS A 32 12.96 -0.75 2.40
C LYS A 32 13.70 -0.82 1.07
N ALA A 33 12.96 -0.95 -0.04
CA ALA A 33 13.57 -1.02 -1.37
C ALA A 33 14.35 0.24 -1.74
N LYS A 34 14.01 1.40 -1.17
CA LYS A 34 14.71 2.66 -1.37
C LYS A 34 15.99 2.79 -0.53
N GLY A 35 16.14 2.03 0.54
CA GLY A 35 17.28 2.12 1.45
C GLY A 35 17.41 3.42 2.26
N LEU A 36 16.48 4.36 2.09
CA LEU A 36 16.46 5.65 2.80
C LEU A 36 15.72 5.57 4.15
N PHE A 37 14.88 4.56 4.32
CA PHE A 37 14.04 4.40 5.49
C PHE A 37 14.32 3.06 6.17
N ASN A 38 14.25 3.06 7.48
CA ASN A 38 14.36 1.86 8.30
C ASN A 38 13.06 1.67 9.12
N PRO A 39 12.05 0.97 8.57
CA PRO A 39 10.80 0.74 9.27
C PRO A 39 11.01 -0.03 10.58
N LEU A 40 10.40 0.45 11.65
CA LEU A 40 10.42 -0.25 12.93
C LEU A 40 9.53 -1.50 12.85
N LYS A 41 9.97 -2.57 13.50
CA LYS A 41 9.17 -3.80 13.60
C LYS A 41 7.93 -3.56 14.46
N LYS A 42 6.82 -4.25 14.14
CA LYS A 42 5.54 -4.13 14.87
C LYS A 42 5.68 -4.41 16.36
N GLU A 43 6.58 -5.31 16.75
CA GLU A 43 6.86 -5.66 18.14
C GLU A 43 7.45 -4.50 18.95
N ALA A 44 8.05 -3.52 18.28
CA ALA A 44 8.57 -2.30 18.91
C ALA A 44 7.51 -1.21 19.09
N PHE A 45 6.29 -1.40 18.64
CA PHE A 45 5.25 -0.37 18.71
C PHE A 45 4.76 -0.18 20.13
N VAL A 46 4.79 1.06 20.59
CA VAL A 46 4.42 1.46 21.97
C VAL A 46 2.93 1.77 22.14
N GLN A 47 2.21 1.91 21.04
CA GLN A 47 0.76 2.14 21.02
C GLN A 47 0.05 1.08 20.16
N LYS A 48 -1.15 0.69 20.60
CA LYS A 48 -1.98 -0.24 19.85
C LYS A 48 -2.61 0.42 18.62
N PRO A 49 -2.83 -0.33 17.51
CA PRO A 49 -3.44 0.20 16.28
C PRO A 49 -4.86 0.75 16.43
N ASP A 50 -5.63 0.28 17.40
CA ASP A 50 -7.02 0.70 17.64
C ASP A 50 -7.19 2.16 18.03
N ILE A 51 -6.11 2.80 18.51
CA ILE A 51 -6.08 4.24 18.82
C ILE A 51 -5.39 5.08 17.74
N ALA A 52 -5.13 4.50 16.57
CA ALA A 52 -4.42 5.16 15.47
C ALA A 52 -5.14 6.40 14.89
N HIS A 53 -6.43 6.61 15.20
CA HIS A 53 -7.21 7.79 14.80
C HIS A 53 -7.02 8.98 15.75
N LEU A 54 -6.39 8.77 16.90
CA LEU A 54 -6.11 9.80 17.90
C LEU A 54 -4.74 10.44 17.65
N ILE A 55 -4.51 11.55 18.33
CA ILE A 55 -3.17 12.18 18.35
C ILE A 55 -2.20 11.22 19.05
N PRO A 56 -1.05 10.89 18.41
CA PRO A 56 -0.06 10.00 19.00
C PRO A 56 0.52 10.56 20.32
N ARG A 57 0.90 9.68 21.22
CA ARG A 57 1.72 10.05 22.36
C ARG A 57 3.17 10.19 21.90
N PHE A 58 3.53 11.36 21.42
CA PHE A 58 4.80 11.64 20.75
C PHE A 58 6.03 11.23 21.56
N GLU A 59 5.99 11.43 22.88
CA GLU A 59 7.10 11.08 23.77
C GLU A 59 7.42 9.59 23.77
N ASP A 60 6.40 8.73 23.79
CA ASP A 60 6.58 7.28 23.77
C ASP A 60 7.31 6.83 22.49
N TRP A 61 6.94 7.41 21.35
CA TRP A 61 7.57 7.09 20.07
C TRP A 61 9.00 7.63 19.95
N ARG A 62 9.29 8.78 20.59
CA ARG A 62 10.66 9.32 20.64
C ARG A 62 11.60 8.43 21.46
N LEU A 63 11.13 7.78 22.52
CA LEU A 63 11.94 6.86 23.33
C LEU A 63 12.52 5.71 22.48
N ILE A 64 11.80 5.25 21.48
CA ILE A 64 12.27 4.21 20.54
C ILE A 64 12.93 4.80 19.30
N LYS A 65 13.28 6.09 19.31
CA LYS A 65 13.98 6.83 18.23
C LYS A 65 13.22 6.84 16.91
N ALA A 66 11.90 6.73 16.94
CA ALA A 66 11.08 6.93 15.75
C ALA A 66 11.09 8.42 15.35
N GLN A 67 11.27 8.70 14.06
CA GLN A 67 11.29 10.06 13.53
C GLN A 67 9.95 10.47 12.92
N ALA A 68 9.27 9.52 12.30
CA ALA A 68 7.95 9.70 11.70
C ALA A 68 7.04 8.54 12.07
N LEU A 69 5.74 8.82 12.16
CA LEU A 69 4.70 7.82 12.41
C LEU A 69 3.60 7.95 11.36
N VAL A 70 3.20 6.83 10.81
CA VAL A 70 2.00 6.76 9.96
C VAL A 70 0.90 6.08 10.76
N THR A 71 -0.23 6.75 10.87
CA THR A 71 -1.46 6.20 11.44
C THR A 71 -2.56 6.20 10.40
N GLY A 72 -3.54 5.30 10.52
CA GLY A 72 -4.63 5.25 9.57
C GLY A 72 -5.84 4.50 10.07
N LYS A 73 -6.92 4.61 9.31
CA LYS A 73 -8.17 3.91 9.53
C LYS A 73 -8.68 3.36 8.21
N ILE A 74 -9.14 2.13 8.24
CA ILE A 74 -9.71 1.44 7.10
C ILE A 74 -11.11 1.00 7.45
N LEU A 75 -12.05 1.25 6.54
CA LEU A 75 -13.40 0.71 6.66
C LEU A 75 -13.97 0.37 5.28
N ILE A 76 -14.83 -0.62 5.24
CA ILE A 76 -15.67 -0.93 4.08
C ILE A 76 -17.11 -0.59 4.49
N LYS A 77 -17.77 0.23 3.69
CA LYS A 77 -19.17 0.59 3.87
C LYS A 77 -19.85 0.65 2.51
N GLU A 78 -21.00 0.00 2.38
CA GLU A 78 -21.77 -0.02 1.13
C GLU A 78 -20.93 -0.44 -0.10
N GLY A 79 -20.08 -1.47 0.08
CA GLY A 79 -19.20 -1.98 -0.95
C GLY A 79 -18.02 -1.04 -1.35
N LYS A 80 -17.83 0.08 -0.65
CA LYS A 80 -16.73 1.02 -0.87
C LYS A 80 -15.69 0.90 0.22
N LEU A 81 -14.43 0.88 -0.19
CA LEU A 81 -13.26 0.96 0.69
C LEU A 81 -12.96 2.43 0.97
N LYS A 82 -12.92 2.81 2.23
CA LYS A 82 -12.42 4.10 2.69
C LYS A 82 -11.14 3.89 3.47
N VAL A 83 -10.07 4.58 3.07
CA VAL A 83 -8.76 4.55 3.72
C VAL A 83 -8.39 5.98 4.10
N GLU A 84 -8.17 6.21 5.37
CA GLU A 84 -7.66 7.47 5.90
C GLU A 84 -6.25 7.23 6.43
N PHE A 85 -5.30 8.13 6.17
CA PHE A 85 -3.99 8.08 6.80
C PHE A 85 -3.51 9.47 7.22
N ARG A 86 -2.63 9.47 8.21
CA ARG A 86 -1.95 10.65 8.72
C ARG A 86 -0.47 10.34 8.88
N LEU A 87 0.35 11.28 8.49
CA LEU A 87 1.80 11.26 8.71
C LEU A 87 2.14 12.29 9.78
N TRP A 88 2.87 11.85 10.79
CA TRP A 88 3.27 12.66 11.93
C TRP A 88 4.78 12.85 11.97
N ASP A 89 5.22 14.08 12.19
CA ASP A 89 6.59 14.39 12.60
C ASP A 89 6.68 14.24 14.13
N LEU A 90 7.41 13.24 14.58
CA LEU A 90 7.51 12.93 16.00
C LEU A 90 8.43 13.89 16.75
N ALA A 91 9.42 14.48 16.08
CA ALA A 91 10.31 15.49 16.66
C ALA A 91 9.56 16.81 16.87
N ALA A 92 8.86 17.28 15.84
CA ALA A 92 8.09 18.51 15.91
C ALA A 92 6.71 18.36 16.59
N ALA A 93 6.30 17.14 16.94
CA ALA A 93 5.00 16.80 17.53
C ALA A 93 3.82 17.36 16.73
N LYS A 94 3.85 17.23 15.40
CA LYS A 94 2.82 17.78 14.51
C LYS A 94 2.44 16.84 13.37
N GLU A 95 1.22 17.01 12.87
CA GLU A 95 0.78 16.38 11.64
C GLU A 95 1.48 17.03 10.43
N MET A 96 2.08 16.21 9.58
CA MET A 96 2.72 16.66 8.34
C MET A 96 1.73 16.63 7.17
N THR A 97 0.89 15.60 7.10
CA THR A 97 -0.15 15.45 6.08
C THR A 97 -1.23 14.47 6.55
N ALA A 98 -2.44 14.68 6.06
CA ALA A 98 -3.57 13.76 6.23
C ALA A 98 -4.35 13.68 4.92
N LEU A 99 -4.67 12.46 4.48
CA LEU A 99 -5.45 12.22 3.27
C LEU A 99 -6.45 11.08 3.49
N ALA A 100 -7.53 11.13 2.72
CA ALA A 100 -8.54 10.09 2.68
C ALA A 100 -8.80 9.68 1.23
N PHE A 101 -8.95 8.36 1.01
CA PHE A 101 -9.27 7.77 -0.27
C PHE A 101 -10.57 6.98 -0.17
N THR A 102 -11.40 7.08 -1.21
CA THR A 102 -12.59 6.25 -1.35
C THR A 102 -12.53 5.55 -2.71
N THR A 103 -12.60 4.22 -2.69
CA THR A 103 -12.48 3.39 -3.89
C THR A 103 -13.21 2.05 -3.71
N THR A 104 -13.05 1.13 -4.66
CA THR A 104 -13.50 -0.25 -4.49
C THR A 104 -12.48 -1.06 -3.68
N PRO A 105 -12.91 -2.08 -2.92
CA PRO A 105 -11.99 -2.92 -2.15
C PRO A 105 -10.87 -3.57 -2.97
N SER A 106 -11.11 -3.88 -4.24
CA SER A 106 -10.09 -4.45 -5.14
C SER A 106 -8.91 -3.52 -5.43
N ASN A 107 -9.06 -2.20 -5.24
CA ASN A 107 -8.02 -1.20 -5.49
C ASN A 107 -7.14 -0.91 -4.26
N TRP A 108 -7.29 -1.64 -3.17
CA TRP A 108 -6.55 -1.39 -1.92
C TRP A 108 -5.04 -1.31 -2.12
N ARG A 109 -4.50 -2.15 -3.01
CA ARG A 109 -3.07 -2.19 -3.32
C ARG A 109 -2.57 -0.89 -3.95
N ARG A 110 -3.33 -0.36 -4.91
CA ARG A 110 -3.01 0.93 -5.52
C ARG A 110 -3.06 2.06 -4.48
N VAL A 111 -4.04 2.04 -3.58
CA VAL A 111 -4.11 3.01 -2.47
C VAL A 111 -2.85 2.93 -1.60
N ALA A 112 -2.34 1.73 -1.30
CA ALA A 112 -1.10 1.56 -0.56
C ALA A 112 0.11 2.20 -1.25
N HIS A 113 0.23 2.06 -2.58
CA HIS A 113 1.29 2.68 -3.35
C HIS A 113 1.16 4.22 -3.38
N ILE A 114 -0.06 4.76 -3.58
CA ILE A 114 -0.30 6.21 -3.55
C ILE A 114 0.03 6.79 -2.17
N ILE A 115 -0.33 6.10 -1.08
CA ILE A 115 0.04 6.51 0.29
C ILE A 115 1.57 6.52 0.43
N SER A 116 2.26 5.50 -0.07
CA SER A 116 3.73 5.45 -0.05
C SER A 116 4.35 6.62 -0.82
N ASP A 117 3.81 6.98 -1.98
CA ASP A 117 4.26 8.13 -2.76
C ASP A 117 4.10 9.43 -1.97
N LYS A 118 2.95 9.64 -1.34
CA LYS A 118 2.68 10.84 -0.54
C LYS A 118 3.56 10.94 0.71
N ILE A 119 3.84 9.83 1.37
CA ILE A 119 4.77 9.79 2.50
C ILE A 119 6.21 10.10 2.01
N TYR A 120 6.63 9.46 0.93
CA TYR A 120 7.94 9.68 0.34
C TYR A 120 8.15 11.15 -0.04
N GLU A 121 7.23 11.71 -0.82
CA GLU A 121 7.25 13.11 -1.23
C GLU A 121 7.33 14.05 -0.02
N ARG A 122 6.56 13.78 1.02
CA ARG A 122 6.51 14.64 2.21
C ARG A 122 7.80 14.58 3.04
N LEU A 123 8.46 13.42 3.09
CA LEU A 123 9.67 13.22 3.89
C LEU A 123 10.96 13.62 3.13
N THR A 124 10.98 13.50 1.82
CA THR A 124 12.19 13.75 1.01
C THR A 124 12.11 15.01 0.18
N GLY A 125 10.93 15.52 -0.13
CA GLY A 125 10.71 16.61 -1.08
C GLY A 125 10.74 16.15 -2.55
N GLU A 126 10.96 14.86 -2.83
CA GLU A 126 11.00 14.28 -4.16
C GLU A 126 9.70 13.56 -4.50
N GLU A 127 9.30 13.56 -5.76
CA GLU A 127 8.11 12.83 -6.22
C GLU A 127 8.28 11.32 -6.03
N GLY A 128 7.25 10.68 -5.49
CA GLY A 128 7.18 9.22 -5.35
C GLY A 128 6.88 8.54 -6.69
N TYR A 129 7.23 7.25 -6.80
CA TYR A 129 7.00 6.45 -8.02
C TYR A 129 6.46 5.04 -7.72
N PHE A 130 5.96 4.81 -6.52
CA PHE A 130 5.44 3.48 -6.12
C PHE A 130 4.12 3.13 -6.85
N ASP A 131 3.28 4.13 -7.20
CA ASP A 131 2.08 3.94 -8.04
C ASP A 131 2.43 3.99 -9.54
N THR A 132 3.49 3.31 -9.94
CA THR A 132 3.89 3.20 -11.34
C THR A 132 3.74 1.77 -11.86
N ARG A 133 3.73 1.63 -13.17
CA ARG A 133 3.63 0.34 -13.86
C ARG A 133 4.79 0.15 -14.81
N ILE A 134 5.21 -1.10 -14.93
CA ILE A 134 6.27 -1.52 -15.84
C ILE A 134 5.63 -2.24 -17.01
N ILE A 135 5.92 -1.77 -18.24
CA ILE A 135 5.59 -2.47 -19.47
C ILE A 135 6.85 -3.20 -19.91
N TYR A 136 6.72 -4.48 -20.22
CA TYR A 136 7.84 -5.32 -20.64
C TYR A 136 7.42 -6.38 -21.65
N VAL A 137 8.41 -6.96 -22.33
CA VAL A 137 8.21 -8.10 -23.23
C VAL A 137 8.47 -9.39 -22.46
N ALA A 138 7.43 -10.17 -22.26
CA ALA A 138 7.53 -11.52 -21.71
C ALA A 138 7.82 -12.51 -22.83
N GLU A 139 8.88 -13.31 -22.67
CA GLU A 139 9.23 -14.37 -23.60
C GLU A 139 8.95 -15.75 -22.99
N SER A 140 8.37 -16.64 -23.77
CA SER A 140 8.12 -18.04 -23.35
C SER A 140 8.32 -19.00 -24.52
N GLY A 141 8.47 -20.30 -24.21
CA GLY A 141 8.69 -21.35 -25.20
C GLY A 141 10.16 -21.69 -25.48
N ALA A 142 10.39 -22.69 -26.36
CA ALA A 142 11.72 -23.16 -26.72
C ALA A 142 12.52 -22.08 -27.47
N LYS A 143 13.85 -22.16 -27.40
CA LYS A 143 14.78 -21.15 -27.96
C LYS A 143 14.52 -20.81 -29.43
N ASN A 144 14.05 -21.77 -30.20
CA ASN A 144 13.75 -21.63 -31.66
C ASN A 144 12.27 -21.33 -31.96
N GLN A 145 11.41 -21.30 -30.94
CA GLN A 145 9.97 -21.04 -31.06
C GLN A 145 9.46 -20.14 -29.94
N ARG A 146 10.18 -19.06 -29.68
CA ARG A 146 9.80 -18.12 -28.61
C ARG A 146 8.57 -17.31 -29.00
N VAL A 147 7.61 -17.30 -28.08
CA VAL A 147 6.44 -16.42 -28.16
C VAL A 147 6.74 -15.20 -27.30
N LYS A 148 6.65 -14.02 -27.91
CA LYS A 148 6.80 -12.74 -27.24
C LYS A 148 5.43 -12.12 -27.00
N LYS A 149 5.19 -11.67 -25.77
CA LYS A 149 3.94 -10.98 -25.38
C LYS A 149 4.28 -9.68 -24.70
N LEU A 150 3.57 -8.62 -25.04
CA LEU A 150 3.60 -7.39 -24.25
C LEU A 150 2.85 -7.62 -22.95
N ALA A 151 3.47 -7.28 -21.84
CA ALA A 151 2.89 -7.42 -20.51
C ALA A 151 3.05 -6.12 -19.71
N ILE A 152 2.16 -5.93 -18.75
CA ILE A 152 2.20 -4.84 -17.78
C ILE A 152 2.08 -5.40 -16.37
N MET A 153 2.79 -4.83 -15.43
CA MET A 153 2.72 -5.16 -14.01
C MET A 153 2.91 -3.90 -13.15
N ASP A 154 2.53 -3.98 -11.89
CA ASP A 154 2.90 -2.96 -10.91
C ASP A 154 4.43 -3.00 -10.68
N GLN A 155 5.00 -1.89 -10.21
CA GLN A 155 6.45 -1.76 -10.05
C GLN A 155 7.06 -2.83 -9.10
N ASP A 156 6.26 -3.43 -8.22
CA ASP A 156 6.65 -4.50 -7.30
C ASP A 156 6.40 -5.92 -7.85
N GLY A 157 6.07 -6.04 -9.14
CA GLY A 157 5.84 -7.30 -9.83
C GLY A 157 4.43 -7.87 -9.71
N ALA A 158 3.55 -7.23 -8.96
CA ALA A 158 2.16 -7.68 -8.82
C ALA A 158 1.27 -7.31 -10.02
N ASN A 159 0.07 -7.89 -10.05
CA ASN A 159 -0.97 -7.57 -11.03
C ASN A 159 -0.53 -7.70 -12.50
N THR A 160 0.35 -8.66 -12.79
CA THR A 160 0.81 -8.93 -14.16
C THR A 160 -0.36 -9.27 -15.07
N LYS A 161 -0.43 -8.58 -16.21
CA LYS A 161 -1.41 -8.82 -17.29
C LYS A 161 -0.71 -8.83 -18.62
N TYR A 162 -1.06 -9.80 -19.47
CA TYR A 162 -0.65 -9.79 -20.87
C TYR A 162 -1.56 -8.87 -21.68
N LEU A 163 -0.96 -7.97 -22.46
CA LEU A 163 -1.66 -7.00 -23.32
C LEU A 163 -1.85 -7.56 -24.74
N THR A 164 -0.99 -8.54 -25.15
CA THR A 164 -1.05 -9.19 -26.45
C THR A 164 -1.14 -10.71 -26.30
N LEU A 165 -1.64 -11.38 -27.32
CA LEU A 165 -1.83 -12.85 -27.33
C LEU A 165 -0.56 -13.62 -27.72
N GLY A 166 0.45 -12.94 -28.28
CA GLY A 166 1.73 -13.53 -28.70
C GLY A 166 1.76 -13.98 -30.18
N ASN A 167 0.75 -13.64 -30.94
CA ASN A 167 0.67 -13.81 -32.40
C ASN A 167 0.98 -12.51 -33.15
N GLU A 168 1.22 -11.42 -32.41
CA GLU A 168 1.64 -10.14 -32.95
C GLU A 168 3.14 -9.99 -32.92
N LEU A 169 3.70 -9.20 -33.84
CA LEU A 169 5.12 -8.88 -33.88
C LEU A 169 5.43 -7.88 -32.75
N VAL A 170 6.06 -8.34 -31.66
CA VAL A 170 6.58 -7.48 -30.61
C VAL A 170 8.06 -7.24 -30.86
N LEU A 171 8.39 -6.05 -31.36
CA LEU A 171 9.76 -5.60 -31.57
C LEU A 171 10.36 -5.14 -30.22
N THR A 172 11.59 -5.52 -29.97
CA THR A 172 12.41 -5.08 -28.83
C THR A 172 13.45 -4.09 -29.30
#